data_fb2e5097f3262bbe98eac6944d60b0d6
#
_entry.id   fb2e5097f3262bbe98eac6944d60b0d6
#
_cell.length_a   1.000
_cell.length_b   1.000
_cell.length_c   1.000
_cell.angle_alpha   90.00
_cell.angle_beta   90.00
_cell.angle_gamma   90.00
#
_symmetry.space_group_name_H-M   'P 1'
#
loop_
_entity.id
_entity.type
_entity.pdbx_description
1 polymer ?
#
loop_
_entity_poly.entity_id
_entity_poly.type
_entity_poly.pdbx_seq_one_letter_code
_entity_poly.pdbx_strand_id
1 'polypeptide(L)'
;MQLNPMGQTTSPISIRTRCQLALRLIARVLPVTQSYLLLFRFEVIMCFRSSEALRRIVRNEPVRHSERLLPVTSGVLCHAMDLACVFYLKRVLCLQRSAATVVLLRRHGWNAEMVTGVQILPFEAHAWVEIANDVVNDKPYMHEIYQVLERY
;
A
#
# COMPACT_ATOMS: atom_id res chain seq x y z
N MET A 1 -42.77 -4.00 -48.10
CA MET A 1 -41.33 -4.39 -48.03
C MET A 1 -40.56 -3.14 -47.60
N GLN A 2 -40.39 -2.97 -46.28
CA GLN A 2 -39.71 -1.79 -45.70
C GLN A 2 -38.38 -2.26 -45.12
N LEU A 3 -37.32 -1.75 -45.71
CA LEU A 3 -35.95 -1.96 -45.21
C LEU A 3 -35.67 -0.98 -44.06
N ASN A 4 -35.30 -1.51 -42.93
CA ASN A 4 -34.91 -0.77 -41.74
C ASN A 4 -33.41 -0.44 -41.85
N PRO A 5 -33.00 0.84 -41.86
CA PRO A 5 -31.59 1.17 -41.86
C PRO A 5 -31.10 1.17 -40.40
N MET A 6 -30.35 0.16 -40.01
CA MET A 6 -29.58 0.18 -38.77
C MET A 6 -28.41 1.18 -38.87
N GLY A 7 -28.68 2.41 -38.56
CA GLY A 7 -27.68 3.43 -38.26
C GLY A 7 -27.41 3.46 -36.77
N GLN A 8 -26.55 2.58 -36.27
CA GLN A 8 -26.00 2.74 -34.92
C GLN A 8 -24.95 3.86 -34.97
N THR A 9 -25.40 5.08 -34.67
CA THR A 9 -24.47 6.17 -34.35
C THR A 9 -23.88 5.88 -32.97
N THR A 10 -22.67 5.35 -32.94
CA THR A 10 -21.83 5.35 -31.76
C THR A 10 -21.54 6.81 -31.40
N SER A 11 -22.29 7.34 -30.43
CA SER A 11 -22.06 8.69 -29.92
C SER A 11 -20.63 8.78 -29.38
N PRO A 12 -19.81 9.75 -29.79
CA PRO A 12 -18.45 9.90 -29.31
C PRO A 12 -18.50 10.15 -27.81
N ILE A 13 -17.84 9.25 -27.05
CA ILE A 13 -17.67 9.40 -25.58
C ILE A 13 -17.14 10.81 -25.32
N SER A 14 -17.92 11.62 -24.59
CA SER A 14 -17.60 13.02 -24.30
C SER A 14 -16.17 13.14 -23.76
N ILE A 15 -15.45 14.18 -24.17
CA ILE A 15 -14.08 14.48 -23.71
C ILE A 15 -14.02 14.52 -22.18
N ARG A 16 -15.09 14.99 -21.51
CA ARG A 16 -15.22 14.98 -20.04
C ARG A 16 -15.20 13.55 -19.47
N THR A 17 -15.88 12.61 -20.11
CA THR A 17 -15.93 11.20 -19.68
C THR A 17 -14.56 10.52 -19.86
N ARG A 18 -13.86 10.83 -20.95
CA ARG A 18 -12.49 10.33 -21.20
C ARG A 18 -11.50 10.87 -20.18
N CYS A 19 -11.57 12.18 -19.83
CA CYS A 19 -10.74 12.78 -18.79
C CYS A 19 -11.01 12.18 -17.41
N GLN A 20 -12.27 11.95 -17.04
CA GLN A 20 -12.64 11.31 -15.78
C GLN A 20 -12.17 9.86 -15.71
N LEU A 21 -12.23 9.12 -16.81
CA LEU A 21 -11.76 7.74 -16.87
C LEU A 21 -10.24 7.67 -16.73
N ALA A 22 -9.51 8.56 -17.40
CA ALA A 22 -8.06 8.67 -17.29
C ALA A 22 -7.62 9.04 -15.86
N LEU A 23 -8.27 10.00 -15.22
CA LEU A 23 -8.00 10.38 -13.83
C LEU A 23 -8.26 9.23 -12.85
N ARG A 24 -9.33 8.47 -13.05
CA ARG A 24 -9.64 7.27 -12.23
C ARG A 24 -8.60 6.16 -12.42
N LEU A 25 -8.11 5.96 -13.63
CA LEU A 25 -7.05 4.99 -13.92
C LEU A 25 -5.72 5.42 -13.28
N ILE A 26 -5.34 6.68 -13.40
CA ILE A 26 -4.14 7.23 -12.78
C ILE A 26 -4.22 7.10 -11.26
N ALA A 27 -5.36 7.43 -10.65
CA ALA A 27 -5.57 7.32 -9.21
C ALA A 27 -5.47 5.88 -8.68
N ARG A 28 -5.70 4.87 -9.52
CA ARG A 28 -5.55 3.45 -9.17
C ARG A 28 -4.14 2.90 -9.45
N VAL A 29 -3.56 3.28 -10.58
CA VAL A 29 -2.26 2.77 -11.02
C VAL A 29 -1.11 3.39 -10.21
N LEU A 30 -1.20 4.68 -9.90
CA LEU A 30 -0.14 5.41 -9.21
C LEU A 30 0.21 4.80 -7.83
N PRO A 31 -0.74 4.46 -6.93
CA PRO A 31 -0.43 3.81 -5.66
C PRO A 31 0.23 2.44 -5.83
N VAL A 32 -0.19 1.65 -6.82
CA VAL A 32 0.42 0.32 -7.10
C VAL A 32 1.86 0.47 -7.56
N THR A 33 2.13 1.41 -8.47
CA THR A 33 3.49 1.70 -8.94
C THR A 33 4.38 2.19 -7.79
N GLN A 34 3.87 3.09 -6.94
CA GLN A 34 4.58 3.56 -5.76
C GLN A 34 4.88 2.42 -4.78
N SER A 35 3.92 1.52 -4.55
CA SER A 35 4.08 0.33 -3.72
C SER A 35 5.19 -0.57 -4.25
N TYR A 36 5.18 -0.84 -5.55
CA TYR A 36 6.20 -1.67 -6.20
C TYR A 36 7.61 -1.08 -6.06
N LEU A 37 7.76 0.24 -6.29
CA LEU A 37 9.03 0.94 -6.13
C LEU A 37 9.52 0.94 -4.67
N LEU A 38 8.60 1.06 -3.70
CA LEU A 38 8.94 0.97 -2.28
C LEU A 38 9.40 -0.44 -1.90
N LEU A 39 8.70 -1.48 -2.37
CA LEU A 39 9.12 -2.87 -2.16
C LEU A 39 10.52 -3.11 -2.74
N PHE A 40 10.78 -2.64 -3.95
CA PHE A 40 12.09 -2.75 -4.57
C PHE A 40 13.18 -2.00 -3.78
N ARG A 41 12.88 -0.76 -3.34
CA ARG A 41 13.81 0.01 -2.50
C ARG A 41 14.16 -0.73 -1.21
N PHE A 42 13.17 -1.27 -0.51
CA PHE A 42 13.42 -2.01 0.74
C PHE A 42 14.11 -3.35 0.49
N GLU A 43 13.86 -3.99 -0.64
CA GLU A 43 14.60 -5.16 -1.09
C GLU A 43 16.10 -4.88 -1.18
N VAL A 44 16.46 -3.81 -1.90
CA VAL A 44 17.86 -3.38 -2.05
C VAL A 44 18.49 -3.08 -0.68
N ILE A 45 17.76 -2.41 0.21
CA ILE A 45 18.24 -2.12 1.57
C ILE A 45 18.47 -3.41 2.35
N MET A 46 17.57 -4.38 2.27
CA MET A 46 17.73 -5.66 2.97
C MET A 46 18.85 -6.52 2.40
N CYS A 47 19.12 -6.44 1.10
CA CYS A 47 20.23 -7.15 0.46
C CYS A 47 21.61 -6.58 0.84
N PHE A 48 21.73 -5.26 0.96
CA PHE A 48 23.03 -4.60 1.17
C PHE A 48 23.23 -4.04 2.57
N ARG A 49 22.18 -4.00 3.38
CA ARG A 49 22.21 -3.47 4.75
C ARG A 49 21.42 -4.38 5.70
N SER A 50 21.44 -4.07 6.98
CA SER A 50 20.71 -4.82 8.01
C SER A 50 19.23 -4.42 8.06
N SER A 51 18.40 -5.29 8.68
CA SER A 51 17.00 -4.97 9.03
C SER A 51 16.89 -3.71 9.91
N GLU A 52 17.93 -3.38 10.67
CA GLU A 52 17.98 -2.15 11.48
C GLU A 52 18.02 -0.88 10.60
N ALA A 53 18.68 -0.92 9.45
CA ALA A 53 18.67 0.20 8.51
C ALA A 53 17.24 0.45 7.95
N LEU A 54 16.48 -0.61 7.71
CA LEU A 54 15.09 -0.53 7.31
C LEU A 54 14.23 0.13 8.42
N ARG A 55 14.35 -0.34 9.67
CA ARG A 55 13.63 0.22 10.83
C ARG A 55 13.93 1.69 11.02
N ARG A 56 15.20 2.10 10.89
CA ARG A 56 15.63 3.51 10.98
C ARG A 56 14.96 4.37 9.91
N ILE A 57 14.82 3.86 8.68
CA ILE A 57 14.14 4.58 7.61
C ILE A 57 12.66 4.78 7.95
N VAL A 58 11.98 3.74 8.43
CA VAL A 58 10.58 3.82 8.84
C VAL A 58 10.41 4.81 9.99
N ARG A 59 11.28 4.76 11.01
CA ARG A 59 11.24 5.68 12.17
C ARG A 59 11.37 7.14 11.75
N ASN A 60 12.21 7.42 10.76
CA ASN A 60 12.53 8.78 10.32
C ASN A 60 11.64 9.30 9.16
N GLU A 61 10.75 8.48 8.60
CA GLU A 61 9.84 8.94 7.52
C GLU A 61 8.73 9.81 8.12
N PRO A 62 8.66 11.09 7.77
CA PRO A 62 7.64 11.98 8.32
C PRO A 62 6.26 11.73 7.70
N VAL A 63 5.21 12.03 8.45
CA VAL A 63 3.85 12.11 7.90
C VAL A 63 3.75 13.38 7.06
N ARG A 64 3.44 13.25 5.78
CA ARG A 64 3.30 14.38 4.86
C ARG A 64 1.87 14.92 4.89
N HIS A 65 1.67 16.07 5.45
CA HIS A 65 0.41 16.80 5.30
C HIS A 65 0.38 17.45 3.90
N SER A 66 -0.29 16.78 2.96
CA SER A 66 -0.42 17.29 1.60
C SER A 66 -1.81 17.89 1.40
N GLU A 67 -1.92 19.21 1.37
CA GLU A 67 -3.15 19.93 1.04
C GLU A 67 -3.58 19.77 -0.43
N ARG A 68 -2.73 19.19 -1.27
CA ARG A 68 -2.90 19.14 -2.73
C ARG A 68 -3.36 17.80 -3.30
N LEU A 69 -3.36 16.73 -2.53
CA LEU A 69 -3.79 15.42 -3.01
C LEU A 69 -5.20 15.13 -2.52
N LEU A 70 -6.05 14.65 -3.43
CA LEU A 70 -7.33 14.07 -3.04
C LEU A 70 -7.06 13.02 -1.95
N PRO A 71 -7.83 13.03 -0.84
CA PRO A 71 -7.60 12.11 0.26
C PRO A 71 -7.82 10.68 -0.23
N VAL A 72 -6.72 9.94 -0.37
CA VAL A 72 -6.75 8.51 -0.68
C VAL A 72 -6.95 7.76 0.63
N THR A 73 -7.95 6.89 0.70
CA THR A 73 -8.23 6.11 1.92
C THR A 73 -7.10 5.12 2.20
N SER A 74 -6.83 4.83 3.47
CA SER A 74 -5.84 3.84 3.90
C SER A 74 -6.09 2.46 3.27
N GLY A 75 -7.35 2.05 3.15
CA GLY A 75 -7.74 0.78 2.52
C GLY A 75 -7.33 0.69 1.04
N VAL A 76 -7.45 1.78 0.26
CA VAL A 76 -6.99 1.81 -1.14
C VAL A 76 -5.48 1.67 -1.23
N LEU A 77 -4.73 2.30 -0.32
CA LEU A 77 -3.27 2.20 -0.27
C LEU A 77 -2.81 0.81 0.15
N CYS A 78 -3.44 0.20 1.15
CA CYS A 78 -3.15 -1.17 1.57
C CYS A 78 -3.46 -2.17 0.44
N HIS A 79 -4.60 -2.03 -0.23
CA HIS A 79 -4.95 -2.87 -1.38
C HIS A 79 -3.94 -2.70 -2.54
N ALA A 80 -3.47 -1.48 -2.80
CA ALA A 80 -2.44 -1.24 -3.81
C ALA A 80 -1.11 -1.92 -3.45
N MET A 81 -0.74 -1.95 -2.16
CA MET A 81 0.41 -2.68 -1.66
C MET A 81 0.24 -4.18 -1.83
N ASP A 82 -0.94 -4.73 -1.53
CA ASP A 82 -1.25 -6.15 -1.71
C ASP A 82 -1.13 -6.58 -3.16
N LEU A 83 -1.68 -5.78 -4.09
CA LEU A 83 -1.52 -6.01 -5.52
C LEU A 83 -0.05 -5.98 -5.93
N ALA A 84 0.72 -5.01 -5.45
CA ALA A 84 2.15 -4.94 -5.73
C ALA A 84 2.88 -6.19 -5.21
N CYS A 85 2.53 -6.71 -4.03
CA CYS A 85 3.11 -7.93 -3.47
C CYS A 85 2.79 -9.17 -4.32
N VAL A 86 1.56 -9.27 -4.85
CA VAL A 86 1.15 -10.40 -5.72
C VAL A 86 1.97 -10.45 -7.02
N PHE A 87 2.25 -9.28 -7.60
CA PHE A 87 3.01 -9.17 -8.85
C PHE A 87 4.51 -8.97 -8.65
N TYR A 88 4.98 -9.05 -7.39
CA TYR A 88 6.41 -8.89 -7.12
C TYR A 88 7.20 -10.13 -7.56
N LEU A 89 8.46 -9.92 -7.95
CA LEU A 89 9.32 -10.96 -8.53
C LEU A 89 9.63 -12.13 -7.59
N LYS A 90 9.49 -11.94 -6.29
CA LYS A 90 9.73 -12.94 -5.27
C LYS A 90 8.80 -12.76 -4.07
N ARG A 91 8.79 -13.74 -3.16
CA ARG A 91 8.01 -13.63 -1.91
C ARG A 91 8.47 -12.44 -1.09
N VAL A 92 7.54 -11.51 -0.84
CA VAL A 92 7.78 -10.35 0.01
C VAL A 92 7.70 -10.78 1.47
N LEU A 93 8.69 -10.36 2.27
CA LEU A 93 8.72 -10.65 3.71
C LEU A 93 7.80 -9.68 4.47
N CYS A 94 7.27 -10.13 5.62
CA CYS A 94 6.37 -9.33 6.46
C CYS A 94 6.98 -7.97 6.84
N LEU A 95 8.26 -7.95 7.26
CA LEU A 95 8.97 -6.73 7.63
C LEU A 95 9.10 -5.76 6.43
N GLN A 96 9.44 -6.27 5.25
CA GLN A 96 9.56 -5.49 4.02
C GLN A 96 8.22 -4.89 3.61
N ARG A 97 7.15 -5.71 3.60
CA ARG A 97 5.79 -5.29 3.27
C ARG A 97 5.30 -4.21 4.23
N SER A 98 5.46 -4.43 5.54
CA SER A 98 4.99 -3.48 6.55
C SER A 98 5.75 -2.16 6.49
N ALA A 99 7.08 -2.18 6.33
CA ALA A 99 7.88 -0.98 6.15
C ALA A 99 7.46 -0.18 4.90
N ALA A 100 7.25 -0.86 3.76
CA ALA A 100 6.79 -0.21 2.53
C ALA A 100 5.39 0.40 2.70
N THR A 101 4.50 -0.31 3.40
CA THR A 101 3.13 0.15 3.67
C THR A 101 3.12 1.41 4.55
N VAL A 102 3.89 1.43 5.64
CA VAL A 102 3.98 2.63 6.51
C VAL A 102 4.50 3.83 5.74
N VAL A 103 5.57 3.68 4.96
CA VAL A 103 6.12 4.78 4.15
C VAL A 103 5.09 5.28 3.14
N LEU A 104 4.37 4.36 2.47
CA LEU A 104 3.30 4.73 1.54
C LEU A 104 2.19 5.52 2.23
N LEU A 105 1.69 5.02 3.36
CA LEU A 105 0.63 5.65 4.14
C LEU A 105 1.04 7.04 4.65
N ARG A 106 2.24 7.18 5.23
CA ARG A 106 2.74 8.47 5.73
C ARG A 106 2.93 9.51 4.63
N ARG A 107 3.33 9.08 3.43
CA ARG A 107 3.41 9.96 2.24
C ARG A 107 2.04 10.45 1.77
N HIS A 108 0.99 9.73 2.08
CA HIS A 108 -0.41 10.10 1.81
C HIS A 108 -1.14 10.72 3.01
N GLY A 109 -0.41 11.12 4.06
CA GLY A 109 -0.95 11.86 5.20
C GLY A 109 -1.49 11.03 6.35
N TRP A 110 -1.37 9.70 6.28
CA TRP A 110 -1.81 8.81 7.36
C TRP A 110 -0.73 8.67 8.44
N ASN A 111 -1.13 8.84 9.70
CA ASN A 111 -0.24 8.57 10.83
C ASN A 111 -0.21 7.05 11.10
N ALA A 112 0.58 6.35 10.31
CA ALA A 112 0.73 4.90 10.39
C ALA A 112 2.01 4.52 11.14
N GLU A 113 1.94 3.42 11.90
CA GLU A 113 3.04 2.84 12.66
C GLU A 113 3.33 1.42 12.18
N MET A 114 4.60 1.06 12.08
CA MET A 114 5.00 -0.33 11.91
C MET A 114 5.16 -0.96 13.30
N VAL A 115 4.48 -2.07 13.52
CA VAL A 115 4.54 -2.84 14.77
C VAL A 115 5.27 -4.15 14.51
N THR A 116 6.16 -4.52 15.42
CA THR A 116 6.81 -5.84 15.42
C THR A 116 6.43 -6.60 16.67
N GLY A 117 6.17 -7.89 16.53
CA GLY A 117 5.80 -8.75 17.64
C GLY A 117 6.34 -10.16 17.48
N VAL A 118 6.25 -10.94 18.54
CA VAL A 118 6.66 -12.35 18.58
C VAL A 118 5.55 -13.21 19.16
N GLN A 119 5.41 -14.40 18.60
CA GLN A 119 4.67 -15.52 19.17
C GLN A 119 5.69 -16.52 19.74
N ILE A 120 5.41 -17.10 20.90
CA ILE A 120 6.37 -17.97 21.59
C ILE A 120 6.24 -19.43 21.12
N LEU A 121 5.02 -19.91 20.87
CA LEU A 121 4.76 -21.30 20.49
C LEU A 121 3.80 -21.38 19.29
N PRO A 122 4.27 -21.79 18.09
CA PRO A 122 5.70 -21.90 17.72
C PRO A 122 6.37 -20.53 17.73
N PHE A 123 7.69 -20.49 17.88
CA PHE A 123 8.41 -19.21 17.85
C PHE A 123 8.33 -18.59 16.45
N GLU A 124 7.67 -17.45 16.35
CA GLU A 124 7.50 -16.70 15.10
C GLU A 124 7.56 -15.20 15.38
N ALA A 125 8.34 -14.48 14.56
CA ALA A 125 8.36 -13.03 14.58
C ALA A 125 7.56 -12.50 13.38
N HIS A 126 6.73 -11.48 13.63
CA HIS A 126 5.90 -10.87 12.60
C HIS A 126 5.93 -9.35 12.67
N ALA A 127 5.62 -8.71 11.53
CA ALA A 127 5.51 -7.26 11.43
C ALA A 127 4.21 -6.89 10.70
N TRP A 128 3.49 -5.91 11.23
CA TRP A 128 2.25 -5.38 10.67
C TRP A 128 2.19 -3.87 10.78
N VAL A 129 1.12 -3.26 10.30
CA VAL A 129 0.91 -1.81 10.30
C VAL A 129 -0.38 -1.46 11.01
N GLU A 130 -0.33 -0.42 11.82
CA GLU A 130 -1.45 0.12 12.54
C GLU A 130 -1.67 1.62 12.24
N ILE A 131 -2.92 2.05 12.30
CA ILE A 131 -3.35 3.44 12.31
C ILE A 131 -4.28 3.59 13.53
N ALA A 132 -3.92 4.44 14.49
CA ALA A 132 -4.69 4.65 15.73
C ALA A 132 -5.00 3.33 16.49
N ASN A 133 -4.03 2.40 16.53
CA ASN A 133 -4.09 1.04 17.09
C ASN A 133 -4.94 0.03 16.30
N ASP A 134 -5.52 0.40 15.17
CA ASP A 134 -6.22 -0.53 14.29
C ASP A 134 -5.26 -1.13 13.28
N VAL A 135 -5.24 -2.46 13.16
CA VAL A 135 -4.43 -3.18 12.16
C VAL A 135 -5.00 -2.94 10.76
N VAL A 136 -4.18 -2.41 9.83
CA VAL A 136 -4.66 -2.02 8.49
C VAL A 136 -4.13 -2.87 7.34
N ASN A 137 -3.04 -3.62 7.53
CA ASN A 137 -2.42 -4.43 6.46
C ASN A 137 -2.40 -5.94 6.76
N ASP A 138 -2.99 -6.36 7.85
CA ASP A 138 -3.05 -7.76 8.28
C ASP A 138 -4.37 -8.04 9.01
N LYS A 139 -4.46 -9.18 9.71
CA LYS A 139 -5.65 -9.59 10.44
C LYS A 139 -5.88 -8.70 11.67
N PRO A 140 -7.11 -8.31 12.00
CA PRO A 140 -7.39 -7.38 13.12
C PRO A 140 -6.99 -7.93 14.49
N TYR A 141 -6.89 -9.23 14.64
CA TYR A 141 -6.55 -9.93 15.89
C TYR A 141 -5.05 -10.22 16.06
N MET A 142 -4.16 -9.44 15.42
CA MET A 142 -2.70 -9.64 15.54
C MET A 142 -2.21 -9.53 16.99
N HIS A 143 -2.84 -8.66 17.81
CA HIS A 143 -2.52 -8.50 19.23
C HIS A 143 -2.88 -9.71 20.11
N GLU A 144 -3.77 -10.58 19.65
CA GLU A 144 -4.13 -11.80 20.37
C GLU A 144 -3.11 -12.92 20.13
N ILE A 145 -2.40 -12.85 18.99
CA ILE A 145 -1.43 -13.88 18.56
C ILE A 145 -0.01 -13.48 18.95
N TYR A 146 0.35 -12.20 18.74
CA TYR A 146 1.72 -11.72 18.89
C TYR A 146 1.85 -10.75 20.06
N GLN A 147 2.84 -11.01 20.91
CA GLN A 147 3.28 -10.03 21.90
C GLN A 147 4.04 -8.91 21.19
N VAL A 148 3.58 -7.67 21.33
CA VAL A 148 4.23 -6.50 20.74
C VAL A 148 5.59 -6.28 21.38
N LEU A 149 6.63 -6.14 20.55
CA LEU A 149 7.98 -5.82 20.97
C LEU A 149 8.29 -4.34 20.79
N GLU A 150 7.98 -3.79 19.61
CA GLU A 150 8.39 -2.42 19.27
C GLU A 150 7.43 -1.79 18.24
N ARG A 151 7.31 -0.45 18.32
CA ARG A 151 6.54 0.40 17.40
C ARG A 151 7.47 1.45 16.77
N TYR A 152 7.28 1.70 15.48
CA TYR A 152 8.14 2.60 14.69
C TYR A 152 7.35 3.68 13.99
#